data_4ab154b178b287789766fff0825527a7
#
_entry.id   4ab154b178b287789766fff0825527a7
#
_cell.length_a   1.000
_cell.length_b   1.000
_cell.length_c   1.000
_cell.angle_alpha   90.00
_cell.angle_beta   90.00
_cell.angle_gamma   90.00
#
_symmetry.space_group_name_H-M   'P 1'
#
loop_
_entity.id
_entity.type
_entity.pdbx_description
1 polymer ?
#
loop_
_entity_poly.entity_id
_entity_poly.type
_entity_poly.pdbx_seq_one_letter_code
_entity_poly.pdbx_strand_id
1 'polypeptide(L)'
;LPIIPTVLLNGISGIATGYATDILPHSISSVKKSVIQALEGKKISEPKVSFPQFKGKIIPVDGAFELHGIYEMKSRNVMYISEIPYKYDRASYVKILDALEDKGFITYDDDCGKHGFGFKVKFRKEYNLGETEEERHEKIMKDFKLIERRSQNITVINHAGKLKEYKCAADLIRDFVEVRKVFVQKRIDLKICETEEAFKLALAKAKFIKKVIDGDITIAGKTRAKLVEEVKEFDELADYAEKLVSMNIYHITSDEAKKLAEEARTKRDEHEYWKQTDVKTEYLKDLEEIK
;
A
#
# COMPACT_ATOMS: atom_id res chain seq x y z
N LEU A 1 9.83 -1.06 4.67
CA LEU A 1 8.47 -0.73 5.13
C LEU A 1 7.55 -0.54 3.93
N PRO A 2 6.28 -0.98 3.99
CA PRO A 2 5.30 -0.71 2.95
C PRO A 2 5.03 0.81 2.80
N ILE A 3 4.50 1.23 1.67
CA ILE A 3 4.22 2.65 1.39
C ILE A 3 3.06 3.15 2.25
N ILE A 4 2.04 2.31 2.46
CA ILE A 4 0.87 2.58 3.30
C ILE A 4 0.69 1.44 4.32
N PRO A 5 -0.04 1.65 5.43
CA PRO A 5 -0.22 0.62 6.46
C PRO A 5 -1.09 -0.54 5.95
N THR A 6 -0.45 -1.61 5.48
CA THR A 6 -1.12 -2.78 4.88
C THR A 6 -2.06 -3.50 5.85
N VAL A 7 -1.84 -3.40 7.15
CA VAL A 7 -2.73 -3.94 8.18
C VAL A 7 -4.15 -3.36 8.10
N LEU A 8 -4.27 -2.09 7.69
CA LEU A 8 -5.57 -1.45 7.47
C LEU A 8 -6.22 -1.86 6.16
N LEU A 9 -5.44 -2.29 5.15
CA LEU A 9 -6.00 -2.72 3.86
C LEU A 9 -6.57 -4.13 3.94
N ASN A 10 -5.79 -5.04 4.51
CA ASN A 10 -6.16 -6.46 4.55
C ASN A 10 -7.12 -6.77 5.71
N GLY A 11 -7.11 -5.92 6.75
CA GLY A 11 -7.70 -6.29 8.03
C GLY A 11 -6.93 -7.44 8.68
N ILE A 12 -7.18 -7.65 9.93
CA ILE A 12 -6.63 -8.79 10.68
C ILE A 12 -7.53 -9.09 11.87
N SER A 13 -7.77 -10.35 12.15
CA SER A 13 -8.45 -10.80 13.37
C SER A 13 -7.60 -11.87 14.06
N GLY A 14 -7.37 -11.71 15.34
CA GLY A 14 -6.57 -12.64 16.11
C GLY A 14 -6.85 -12.53 17.61
N ILE A 15 -6.82 -13.65 18.30
CA ILE A 15 -7.02 -13.77 19.75
C ILE A 15 -5.79 -14.41 20.35
N ALA A 16 -5.25 -13.77 21.37
CA ALA A 16 -4.13 -14.28 22.16
C ALA A 16 -4.47 -14.20 23.65
N THR A 17 -3.67 -14.83 24.49
CA THR A 17 -3.87 -14.77 25.95
C THR A 17 -3.67 -13.32 26.42
N GLY A 18 -4.75 -12.71 26.90
CA GLY A 18 -4.77 -11.33 27.42
C GLY A 18 -4.93 -10.21 26.39
N TYR A 19 -4.87 -10.52 25.08
CA TYR A 19 -5.01 -9.51 24.01
C TYR A 19 -5.80 -10.04 22.83
N ALA A 20 -6.53 -9.16 22.18
CA ALA A 20 -7.19 -9.43 20.91
C ALA A 20 -6.97 -8.28 19.94
N THR A 21 -6.99 -8.58 18.65
CA THR A 21 -7.03 -7.57 17.58
C THR A 21 -8.14 -7.96 16.61
N ASP A 22 -8.92 -6.98 16.17
CA ASP A 22 -9.90 -7.13 15.08
C ASP A 22 -9.91 -5.82 14.28
N ILE A 23 -9.05 -5.76 13.28
CA ILE A 23 -8.91 -4.60 12.40
C ILE A 23 -9.68 -4.91 11.12
N LEU A 24 -10.68 -4.10 10.84
CA LEU A 24 -11.49 -4.25 9.63
C LEU A 24 -10.71 -3.75 8.41
N PRO A 25 -10.92 -4.33 7.22
CA PRO A 25 -10.29 -3.84 5.99
C PRO A 25 -10.84 -2.47 5.58
N HIS A 26 -9.96 -1.61 5.06
CA HIS A 26 -10.30 -0.26 4.62
C HIS A 26 -9.96 -0.08 3.13
N SER A 27 -10.66 0.81 2.46
CA SER A 27 -10.40 1.07 1.03
C SER A 27 -9.03 1.73 0.82
N ILE A 28 -8.29 1.26 -0.17
CA ILE A 28 -6.95 1.77 -0.53
C ILE A 28 -6.98 3.29 -0.74
N SER A 29 -7.97 3.78 -1.48
CA SER A 29 -8.11 5.21 -1.79
C SER A 29 -8.31 6.07 -0.53
N SER A 30 -9.08 5.58 0.46
CA SER A 30 -9.28 6.32 1.70
C SER A 30 -8.06 6.29 2.61
N VAL A 31 -7.36 5.16 2.71
CA VAL A 31 -6.10 5.04 3.45
C VAL A 31 -5.02 5.93 2.82
N LYS A 32 -4.87 5.89 1.49
CA LYS A 32 -3.95 6.77 0.74
C LYS A 32 -4.23 8.25 1.04
N LYS A 33 -5.51 8.67 0.97
CA LYS A 33 -5.92 10.03 1.30
C LYS A 33 -5.53 10.43 2.73
N SER A 34 -5.78 9.56 3.70
CA SER A 34 -5.46 9.81 5.11
C SER A 34 -3.95 9.88 5.36
N VAL A 35 -3.15 9.07 4.65
CA VAL A 35 -1.68 9.13 4.68
C VAL A 35 -1.18 10.46 4.11
N ILE A 36 -1.74 10.93 2.99
CA ILE A 36 -1.40 12.24 2.42
C ILE A 36 -1.72 13.37 3.39
N GLN A 37 -2.89 13.34 4.02
CA GLN A 37 -3.27 14.33 5.04
C GLN A 37 -2.29 14.33 6.22
N ALA A 38 -1.88 13.15 6.71
CA ALA A 38 -0.88 13.04 7.76
C ALA A 38 0.48 13.61 7.34
N LEU A 39 0.92 13.32 6.10
CA LEU A 39 2.18 13.82 5.55
C LEU A 39 2.18 15.35 5.39
N GLU A 40 1.03 15.93 5.08
CA GLU A 40 0.83 17.38 4.94
C GLU A 40 0.59 18.09 6.29
N GLY A 41 0.53 17.36 7.40
CA GLY A 41 0.22 17.93 8.73
C GLY A 41 -1.23 18.40 8.88
N LYS A 42 -2.13 17.94 8.01
CA LYS A 42 -3.57 18.25 8.06
C LYS A 42 -4.29 17.34 9.06
N LYS A 43 -5.54 17.69 9.38
CA LYS A 43 -6.42 16.80 10.14
C LYS A 43 -6.66 15.52 9.34
N ILE A 44 -6.30 14.37 9.93
CA ILE A 44 -6.46 13.07 9.30
C ILE A 44 -7.93 12.66 9.37
N SER A 45 -8.52 12.36 8.23
CA SER A 45 -9.87 11.77 8.17
C SER A 45 -9.78 10.28 8.47
N GLU A 46 -10.78 9.73 9.17
CA GLU A 46 -10.88 8.28 9.38
C GLU A 46 -11.05 7.58 8.04
N PRO A 47 -10.23 6.56 7.73
CA PRO A 47 -10.35 5.84 6.48
C PRO A 47 -11.63 5.01 6.44
N LYS A 48 -12.21 4.86 5.24
CA LYS A 48 -13.48 4.16 5.06
C LYS A 48 -13.29 2.65 5.12
N VAL A 49 -14.00 1.98 6.03
CA VAL A 49 -14.07 0.52 6.08
C VAL A 49 -14.69 -0.01 4.78
N SER A 50 -14.08 -1.03 4.21
CA SER A 50 -14.50 -1.59 2.92
C SER A 50 -14.04 -3.05 2.81
N PHE A 51 -14.96 -3.94 2.61
CA PHE A 51 -14.68 -5.35 2.35
C PHE A 51 -14.66 -5.58 0.83
N PRO A 52 -13.59 -6.17 0.26
CA PRO A 52 -13.37 -6.19 -1.20
C PRO A 52 -14.51 -6.79 -2.04
N GLN A 53 -15.22 -7.79 -1.53
CA GLN A 53 -16.28 -8.48 -2.27
C GLN A 53 -17.69 -8.16 -1.77
N PHE A 54 -17.81 -7.40 -0.69
CA PHE A 54 -19.10 -7.07 -0.10
C PHE A 54 -19.75 -5.89 -0.82
N LYS A 55 -20.95 -6.10 -1.35
CA LYS A 55 -21.74 -5.12 -2.08
C LYS A 55 -22.73 -4.37 -1.20
N GLY A 56 -22.94 -4.83 0.03
CA GLY A 56 -23.86 -4.24 0.99
C GLY A 56 -23.41 -2.89 1.54
N LYS A 57 -24.25 -2.29 2.37
CA LYS A 57 -23.94 -1.01 3.01
C LYS A 57 -23.14 -1.24 4.29
N ILE A 58 -22.14 -0.39 4.54
CA ILE A 58 -21.37 -0.37 5.80
C ILE A 58 -21.67 0.97 6.47
N ILE A 59 -22.27 0.93 7.65
CA ILE A 59 -22.74 2.10 8.39
C ILE A 59 -21.99 2.17 9.72
N PRO A 60 -21.28 3.28 10.03
CA PRO A 60 -20.68 3.47 11.34
C PRO A 60 -21.79 3.77 12.37
N VAL A 61 -21.81 3.03 13.48
CA VAL A 61 -22.79 3.18 14.56
C VAL A 61 -22.11 2.98 15.92
N ASP A 62 -22.09 4.00 16.76
CA ASP A 62 -21.62 3.96 18.16
C ASP A 62 -20.29 3.18 18.36
N GLY A 63 -19.25 3.56 17.62
CA GLY A 63 -17.92 2.94 17.74
C GLY A 63 -17.80 1.55 17.12
N ALA A 64 -18.82 1.09 16.41
CA ALA A 64 -18.87 -0.15 15.64
C ALA A 64 -19.29 0.12 14.19
N PHE A 65 -19.36 -0.94 13.40
CA PHE A 65 -19.84 -0.89 12.03
C PHE A 65 -20.97 -1.90 11.84
N GLU A 66 -22.03 -1.49 11.19
CA GLU A 66 -23.09 -2.38 10.74
C GLU A 66 -22.93 -2.70 9.26
N LEU A 67 -22.86 -3.97 8.93
CA LEU A 67 -22.82 -4.49 7.57
C LEU A 67 -24.21 -4.98 7.20
N HIS A 68 -24.85 -4.27 6.28
CA HIS A 68 -26.20 -4.56 5.84
C HIS A 68 -26.18 -5.35 4.53
N GLY A 69 -26.81 -6.52 4.50
CA GLY A 69 -27.11 -7.25 3.29
C GLY A 69 -28.04 -6.48 2.36
N ILE A 70 -28.25 -7.00 1.16
CA ILE A 70 -29.11 -6.38 0.16
C ILE A 70 -30.25 -7.31 -0.15
N TYR A 71 -31.47 -6.79 -0.08
CA TYR A 71 -32.65 -7.46 -0.59
C TYR A 71 -33.51 -6.51 -1.40
N GLU A 72 -34.36 -7.07 -2.25
CA GLU A 72 -35.31 -6.34 -3.07
C GLU A 72 -36.65 -7.08 -3.04
N MET A 73 -37.76 -6.35 -2.76
CA MET A 73 -39.11 -6.89 -2.91
C MET A 73 -39.50 -6.93 -4.38
N LYS A 74 -39.63 -8.13 -4.95
CA LYS A 74 -40.07 -8.29 -6.35
C LYS A 74 -41.59 -8.23 -6.48
N SER A 75 -42.31 -8.58 -5.43
CA SER A 75 -43.77 -8.46 -5.30
C SER A 75 -44.15 -8.42 -3.82
N ARG A 76 -45.46 -8.29 -3.53
CA ARG A 76 -45.93 -8.26 -2.13
C ARG A 76 -45.49 -9.47 -1.30
N ASN A 77 -45.33 -10.66 -1.95
CA ASN A 77 -45.02 -11.92 -1.27
C ASN A 77 -43.71 -12.55 -1.72
N VAL A 78 -42.87 -11.85 -2.54
CA VAL A 78 -41.62 -12.37 -3.07
C VAL A 78 -40.51 -11.37 -2.85
N MET A 79 -39.47 -11.82 -2.20
CA MET A 79 -38.23 -11.08 -1.93
C MET A 79 -37.05 -11.79 -2.61
N TYR A 80 -36.08 -11.05 -3.08
CA TYR A 80 -34.82 -11.56 -3.59
C TYR A 80 -33.67 -10.97 -2.77
N ILE A 81 -32.86 -11.83 -2.14
CA ILE A 81 -31.66 -11.45 -1.37
C ILE A 81 -30.48 -11.62 -2.31
N SER A 82 -29.75 -10.53 -2.59
CA SER A 82 -28.59 -10.51 -3.47
C SER A 82 -27.26 -10.32 -2.75
N GLU A 83 -27.28 -9.98 -1.46
CA GLU A 83 -26.10 -9.86 -0.63
C GLU A 83 -26.44 -10.20 0.83
N ILE A 84 -25.56 -10.92 1.49
CA ILE A 84 -25.70 -11.32 2.90
C ILE A 84 -24.56 -10.69 3.71
N PRO A 85 -24.71 -10.51 5.04
CA PRO A 85 -23.64 -10.00 5.88
C PRO A 85 -22.37 -10.84 5.79
N TYR A 86 -21.22 -10.17 5.89
CA TYR A 86 -19.90 -10.74 5.62
C TYR A 86 -19.54 -12.00 6.46
N LYS A 87 -20.11 -12.12 7.64
CA LYS A 87 -19.85 -13.29 8.52
C LYS A 87 -20.45 -14.59 8.00
N TYR A 88 -21.41 -14.54 7.09
CA TYR A 88 -22.08 -15.71 6.57
C TYR A 88 -21.50 -16.13 5.22
N ASP A 89 -21.25 -17.42 5.09
CA ASP A 89 -21.13 -18.09 3.81
C ASP A 89 -22.50 -18.65 3.37
N ARG A 90 -22.58 -19.18 2.15
CA ARG A 90 -23.81 -19.79 1.61
C ARG A 90 -24.36 -20.86 2.54
N ALA A 91 -23.51 -21.78 3.03
CA ALA A 91 -23.94 -22.91 3.84
C ALA A 91 -24.51 -22.50 5.21
N SER A 92 -23.89 -21.52 5.86
CA SER A 92 -24.37 -20.99 7.13
C SER A 92 -25.63 -20.14 6.98
N TYR A 93 -25.77 -19.44 5.85
CA TYR A 93 -26.98 -18.64 5.59
C TYR A 93 -28.20 -19.49 5.22
N VAL A 94 -27.99 -20.57 4.46
CA VAL A 94 -29.02 -21.56 4.16
C VAL A 94 -29.67 -22.10 5.45
N LYS A 95 -28.91 -22.40 6.52
CA LYS A 95 -29.47 -22.84 7.80
C LYS A 95 -30.42 -21.82 8.44
N ILE A 96 -30.23 -20.52 8.18
CA ILE A 96 -31.16 -19.48 8.66
C ILE A 96 -32.45 -19.52 7.85
N LEU A 97 -32.37 -19.73 6.55
CA LEU A 97 -33.53 -19.85 5.67
C LEU A 97 -34.30 -21.15 5.98
N ASP A 98 -33.62 -22.29 6.15
CA ASP A 98 -34.21 -23.56 6.56
C ASP A 98 -35.01 -23.40 7.86
N ALA A 99 -34.42 -22.76 8.87
CA ALA A 99 -35.10 -22.53 10.14
C ALA A 99 -36.37 -21.64 10.03
N LEU A 100 -36.45 -20.75 9.02
CA LEU A 100 -37.64 -19.96 8.74
C LEU A 100 -38.67 -20.78 7.94
N GLU A 101 -38.22 -21.66 7.05
CA GLU A 101 -39.06 -22.60 6.30
C GLU A 101 -39.71 -23.66 7.20
N ASP A 102 -38.96 -24.26 8.13
CA ASP A 102 -39.43 -25.21 9.12
C ASP A 102 -40.53 -24.61 10.02
N LYS A 103 -40.46 -23.31 10.30
CA LYS A 103 -41.50 -22.56 11.01
C LYS A 103 -42.76 -22.33 10.17
N GLY A 104 -42.74 -22.68 8.90
CA GLY A 104 -43.82 -22.43 7.97
C GLY A 104 -43.98 -20.98 7.52
N PHE A 105 -42.97 -20.13 7.70
CA PHE A 105 -43.05 -18.71 7.37
C PHE A 105 -42.74 -18.41 5.92
N ILE A 106 -41.84 -19.18 5.32
CA ILE A 106 -41.34 -18.95 3.95
C ILE A 106 -41.21 -20.26 3.17
N THR A 107 -40.97 -20.12 1.87
CA THR A 107 -40.27 -21.10 1.03
C THR A 107 -39.18 -20.34 0.29
N TYR A 108 -38.08 -20.98 -0.08
CA TYR A 108 -37.03 -20.31 -0.81
C TYR A 108 -36.40 -21.17 -1.90
N ASP A 109 -35.87 -20.50 -2.92
CA ASP A 109 -35.07 -21.11 -3.98
C ASP A 109 -33.64 -20.54 -3.84
N ASP A 110 -32.59 -21.39 -3.86
CA ASP A 110 -31.18 -21.00 -3.79
C ASP A 110 -30.62 -20.86 -5.21
N ASP A 111 -30.45 -19.62 -5.65
CA ASP A 111 -29.92 -19.21 -6.96
C ASP A 111 -28.44 -18.75 -6.86
N CYS A 112 -27.72 -19.11 -5.80
CA CYS A 112 -26.32 -18.72 -5.64
C CYS A 112 -25.42 -19.33 -6.73
N GLY A 113 -24.54 -18.52 -7.29
CA GLY A 113 -23.68 -18.94 -8.40
C GLY A 113 -22.46 -18.03 -8.62
N LYS A 114 -21.93 -18.05 -9.82
CA LYS A 114 -20.75 -17.25 -10.21
C LYS A 114 -20.92 -15.74 -10.03
N HIS A 115 -22.16 -15.26 -9.96
CA HIS A 115 -22.49 -13.83 -9.81
C HIS A 115 -22.59 -13.39 -8.34
N GLY A 116 -22.44 -14.30 -7.39
CA GLY A 116 -22.55 -14.05 -5.96
C GLY A 116 -23.75 -14.76 -5.33
N PHE A 117 -24.24 -14.16 -4.23
CA PHE A 117 -25.42 -14.67 -3.53
C PHE A 117 -26.70 -14.37 -4.29
N GLY A 118 -27.67 -15.30 -4.20
CA GLY A 118 -28.98 -15.16 -4.75
C GLY A 118 -29.96 -16.09 -4.05
N PHE A 119 -30.92 -15.54 -3.29
CA PHE A 119 -31.96 -16.34 -2.63
C PHE A 119 -33.31 -15.72 -2.96
N LYS A 120 -34.18 -16.49 -3.62
CA LYS A 120 -35.55 -16.08 -3.91
C LYS A 120 -36.46 -16.60 -2.82
N VAL A 121 -36.99 -15.72 -2.01
CA VAL A 121 -37.82 -16.03 -0.84
C VAL A 121 -39.28 -15.71 -1.16
N LYS A 122 -40.19 -16.67 -0.89
CA LYS A 122 -41.63 -16.46 -0.98
C LYS A 122 -42.22 -16.54 0.43
N PHE A 123 -42.88 -15.45 0.83
CA PHE A 123 -43.57 -15.38 2.12
C PHE A 123 -44.90 -16.18 2.11
N ARG A 124 -45.15 -16.92 3.16
CA ARG A 124 -46.45 -17.57 3.41
C ARG A 124 -47.37 -16.62 4.17
N LYS A 125 -48.68 -16.90 4.20
CA LYS A 125 -49.69 -16.04 4.81
C LYS A 125 -49.50 -15.91 6.33
N GLU A 126 -48.88 -16.88 6.95
CA GLU A 126 -48.62 -16.97 8.38
C GLU A 126 -47.51 -16.01 8.82
N TYR A 127 -46.67 -15.53 7.87
CA TYR A 127 -45.62 -14.57 8.16
C TYR A 127 -46.16 -13.15 8.05
N ASN A 128 -46.35 -12.51 9.22
CA ASN A 128 -46.75 -11.10 9.26
C ASN A 128 -45.57 -10.19 8.92
N LEU A 129 -45.64 -9.50 7.77
CA LEU A 129 -44.61 -8.58 7.28
C LEU A 129 -44.68 -7.17 7.89
N GLY A 130 -45.64 -6.89 8.78
CA GLY A 130 -45.92 -5.53 9.25
C GLY A 130 -46.83 -4.73 8.31
N GLU A 131 -47.37 -3.64 8.81
CA GLU A 131 -48.34 -2.80 8.09
C GLU A 131 -47.63 -1.70 7.28
N THR A 132 -46.57 -1.10 7.82
CA THR A 132 -45.79 -0.05 7.17
C THR A 132 -44.57 -0.60 6.43
N GLU A 133 -43.99 0.18 5.52
CA GLU A 133 -42.74 -0.17 4.84
C GLU A 133 -41.56 -0.24 5.80
N GLU A 134 -41.51 0.66 6.78
CA GLU A 134 -40.46 0.71 7.78
C GLU A 134 -40.49 -0.54 8.67
N GLU A 135 -41.67 -0.89 9.22
CA GLU A 135 -41.83 -2.11 10.02
C GLU A 135 -41.45 -3.36 9.25
N ARG A 136 -41.81 -3.42 7.99
CA ARG A 136 -41.45 -4.50 7.07
C ARG A 136 -39.95 -4.60 6.88
N HIS A 137 -39.31 -3.47 6.61
CA HIS A 137 -37.85 -3.41 6.44
C HIS A 137 -37.13 -3.86 7.69
N GLU A 138 -37.46 -3.31 8.85
CA GLU A 138 -36.84 -3.69 10.12
C GLU A 138 -37.01 -5.18 10.42
N LYS A 139 -38.20 -5.70 10.21
CA LYS A 139 -38.50 -7.10 10.43
C LYS A 139 -37.72 -8.03 9.49
N ILE A 140 -37.66 -7.70 8.21
CA ILE A 140 -36.88 -8.46 7.24
C ILE A 140 -35.39 -8.43 7.62
N MET A 141 -34.83 -7.24 7.91
CA MET A 141 -33.42 -7.11 8.28
C MET A 141 -33.08 -7.93 9.53
N LYS A 142 -33.99 -7.99 10.50
CA LYS A 142 -33.81 -8.73 11.75
C LYS A 142 -34.00 -10.24 11.58
N ASP A 143 -35.13 -10.68 11.03
CA ASP A 143 -35.49 -12.10 10.95
C ASP A 143 -34.61 -12.87 9.98
N PHE A 144 -34.25 -12.25 8.86
CA PHE A 144 -33.31 -12.81 7.87
C PHE A 144 -31.83 -12.55 8.22
N LYS A 145 -31.54 -11.99 9.41
CA LYS A 145 -30.16 -11.73 9.87
C LYS A 145 -29.33 -10.95 8.85
N LEU A 146 -29.95 -9.98 8.18
CA LEU A 146 -29.29 -9.13 7.15
C LEU A 146 -28.46 -7.98 7.73
N ILE A 147 -28.35 -7.86 9.05
CA ILE A 147 -27.48 -6.92 9.76
C ILE A 147 -26.46 -7.71 10.57
N GLU A 148 -25.19 -7.35 10.38
CA GLU A 148 -24.08 -7.79 11.21
C GLU A 148 -23.43 -6.58 11.86
N ARG A 149 -23.29 -6.57 13.19
CA ARG A 149 -22.55 -5.54 13.92
C ARG A 149 -21.14 -6.04 14.24
N ARG A 150 -20.13 -5.27 13.87
CA ARG A 150 -18.72 -5.52 14.14
C ARG A 150 -18.06 -4.34 14.84
N SER A 151 -17.44 -4.59 15.98
CA SER A 151 -16.54 -3.64 16.64
C SER A 151 -15.14 -3.78 16.06
N GLN A 152 -14.36 -2.71 16.15
CA GLN A 152 -12.96 -2.71 15.73
C GLN A 152 -12.06 -2.53 16.96
N ASN A 153 -11.02 -3.34 17.05
CA ASN A 153 -9.94 -3.22 18.04
C ASN A 153 -8.60 -3.18 17.30
N ILE A 154 -7.96 -2.02 17.31
CA ILE A 154 -6.71 -1.80 16.59
C ILE A 154 -5.54 -1.97 17.56
N THR A 155 -5.20 -3.23 17.85
CA THR A 155 -4.04 -3.60 18.66
C THR A 155 -2.96 -4.20 17.77
N VAL A 156 -1.78 -3.59 17.72
CA VAL A 156 -0.66 -4.00 16.86
C VAL A 156 0.67 -3.97 17.62
N ILE A 157 1.66 -4.68 17.08
CA ILE A 157 3.05 -4.53 17.51
C ILE A 157 3.67 -3.39 16.69
N ASN A 158 4.13 -2.33 17.36
CA ASN A 158 4.74 -1.18 16.72
C ASN A 158 6.18 -1.48 16.24
N HIS A 159 6.81 -0.50 15.57
CA HIS A 159 8.17 -0.60 15.04
C HIS A 159 9.26 -0.85 16.12
N ALA A 160 8.96 -0.57 17.38
CA ALA A 160 9.86 -0.82 18.52
C ALA A 160 9.62 -2.21 19.16
N GLY A 161 8.79 -3.07 18.56
CA GLY A 161 8.46 -4.39 19.09
C GLY A 161 7.51 -4.36 20.30
N LYS A 162 6.86 -3.22 20.58
CA LYS A 162 5.93 -3.06 21.71
C LYS A 162 4.49 -3.13 21.22
N LEU A 163 3.66 -3.78 22.02
CA LEU A 163 2.21 -3.77 21.83
C LEU A 163 1.68 -2.34 21.98
N LYS A 164 0.84 -1.91 21.04
CA LYS A 164 0.18 -0.60 21.08
C LYS A 164 -1.27 -0.74 20.61
N GLU A 165 -2.17 -0.18 21.38
CA GLU A 165 -3.59 -0.05 21.06
C GLU A 165 -3.86 1.36 20.55
N TYR A 166 -4.60 1.47 19.46
CA TYR A 166 -5.03 2.73 18.86
C TYR A 166 -6.53 2.89 18.97
N LYS A 167 -6.98 4.11 19.28
CA LYS A 167 -8.41 4.43 19.39
C LYS A 167 -9.12 4.39 18.03
N CYS A 168 -8.42 4.73 16.97
CA CYS A 168 -8.96 4.78 15.61
C CYS A 168 -7.86 4.55 14.58
N ALA A 169 -8.23 4.27 13.33
CA ALA A 169 -7.28 4.02 12.26
C ALA A 169 -6.45 5.27 11.90
N ALA A 170 -7.01 6.47 12.07
CA ALA A 170 -6.28 7.72 11.84
C ALA A 170 -5.07 7.87 12.77
N ASP A 171 -5.15 7.41 14.03
CA ASP A 171 -4.04 7.46 14.98
C ASP A 171 -2.92 6.47 14.58
N LEU A 172 -3.28 5.28 14.10
CA LEU A 172 -2.31 4.32 13.55
C LEU A 172 -1.61 4.91 12.31
N ILE A 173 -2.37 5.54 11.41
CA ILE A 173 -1.81 6.19 10.22
C ILE A 173 -0.81 7.28 10.60
N ARG A 174 -1.12 8.11 11.60
CA ARG A 174 -0.20 9.16 12.08
C ARG A 174 1.13 8.58 12.49
N ASP A 175 1.12 7.57 13.36
CA ASP A 175 2.33 6.91 13.84
C ASP A 175 3.10 6.22 12.70
N PHE A 176 2.38 5.55 11.80
CA PHE A 176 2.98 4.91 10.65
C PHE A 176 3.71 5.90 9.75
N VAL A 177 3.10 7.06 9.47
CA VAL A 177 3.71 8.11 8.64
C VAL A 177 4.98 8.66 9.28
N GLU A 178 4.99 8.90 10.59
CA GLU A 178 6.21 9.37 11.28
C GLU A 178 7.35 8.36 11.18
N VAL A 179 7.07 7.08 11.38
CA VAL A 179 8.07 6.03 11.19
C VAL A 179 8.53 5.96 9.73
N ARG A 180 7.62 6.02 8.78
CA ARG A 180 7.94 5.95 7.36
C ARG A 180 8.81 7.13 6.90
N LYS A 181 8.57 8.35 7.39
CA LYS A 181 9.41 9.53 7.12
C LYS A 181 10.88 9.27 7.47
N VAL A 182 11.16 8.64 8.61
CA VAL A 182 12.52 8.30 9.00
C VAL A 182 13.20 7.37 7.98
N PHE A 183 12.46 6.40 7.44
CA PHE A 183 13.01 5.49 6.45
C PHE A 183 13.14 6.11 5.06
N VAL A 184 12.27 7.04 4.71
CA VAL A 184 12.43 7.83 3.46
C VAL A 184 13.67 8.74 3.58
N GLN A 185 13.89 9.37 4.73
CA GLN A 185 15.12 10.17 4.96
C GLN A 185 16.37 9.30 4.80
N LYS A 186 16.41 8.12 5.44
CA LYS A 186 17.54 7.20 5.27
C LYS A 186 17.78 6.79 3.81
N ARG A 187 16.70 6.63 3.03
CA ARG A 187 16.78 6.36 1.58
C ARG A 187 17.41 7.54 0.84
N ILE A 188 17.01 8.77 1.16
CA ILE A 188 17.57 9.98 0.56
C ILE A 188 19.07 10.06 0.90
N ASP A 189 19.45 9.90 2.16
CA ASP A 189 20.86 9.97 2.62
C ASP A 189 21.72 8.90 1.90
N LEU A 190 21.20 7.69 1.76
CA LEU A 190 21.87 6.61 1.02
C LEU A 190 22.02 6.97 -0.46
N LYS A 191 20.96 7.50 -1.07
CA LYS A 191 20.97 7.89 -2.49
C LYS A 191 21.94 9.05 -2.76
N ILE A 192 22.06 10.02 -1.86
CA ILE A 192 23.06 11.08 -1.95
C ILE A 192 24.47 10.46 -2.00
N CYS A 193 24.78 9.53 -1.10
CA CYS A 193 26.07 8.88 -1.05
C CYS A 193 26.35 8.04 -2.31
N GLU A 194 25.40 7.18 -2.74
CA GLU A 194 25.53 6.35 -3.94
C GLU A 194 25.73 7.19 -5.23
N THR A 195 24.95 8.27 -5.37
CA THR A 195 25.01 9.12 -6.56
C THR A 195 26.25 10.01 -6.56
N GLU A 196 26.75 10.43 -5.39
CA GLU A 196 28.01 11.15 -5.26
C GLU A 196 29.19 10.30 -5.76
N GLU A 197 29.28 9.06 -5.28
CA GLU A 197 30.30 8.11 -5.70
C GLU A 197 30.22 7.80 -7.20
N ALA A 198 29.00 7.60 -7.71
CA ALA A 198 28.80 7.36 -9.14
C ALA A 198 29.20 8.57 -10.01
N PHE A 199 28.87 9.78 -9.57
CA PHE A 199 29.27 11.02 -10.23
C PHE A 199 30.78 11.22 -10.22
N LYS A 200 31.44 11.07 -9.06
CA LYS A 200 32.90 11.20 -8.92
C LYS A 200 33.63 10.21 -9.84
N LEU A 201 33.18 8.97 -9.88
CA LEU A 201 33.78 7.94 -10.74
C LEU A 201 33.58 8.27 -12.23
N ALA A 202 32.39 8.70 -12.66
CA ALA A 202 32.12 9.07 -14.04
C ALA A 202 32.95 10.27 -14.47
N LEU A 203 33.08 11.28 -13.60
CA LEU A 203 33.91 12.44 -13.83
C LEU A 203 35.40 12.06 -13.95
N ALA A 204 35.90 11.20 -13.06
CA ALA A 204 37.27 10.71 -13.10
C ALA A 204 37.58 9.95 -14.40
N LYS A 205 36.65 9.11 -14.88
CA LYS A 205 36.79 8.43 -16.19
C LYS A 205 36.88 9.43 -17.34
N ALA A 206 35.98 10.42 -17.40
CA ALA A 206 35.99 11.42 -18.46
C ALA A 206 37.29 12.24 -18.45
N LYS A 207 37.77 12.63 -17.28
CA LYS A 207 39.05 13.39 -17.13
C LYS A 207 40.26 12.52 -17.49
N PHE A 208 40.27 11.25 -17.07
CA PHE A 208 41.36 10.35 -17.42
C PHE A 208 41.50 10.17 -18.91
N ILE A 209 40.41 9.88 -19.62
CA ILE A 209 40.46 9.74 -21.08
C ILE A 209 40.90 11.04 -21.75
N LYS A 210 40.40 12.17 -21.29
CA LYS A 210 40.85 13.46 -21.84
C LYS A 210 42.36 13.68 -21.67
N LYS A 211 42.93 13.39 -20.48
CA LYS A 211 44.38 13.50 -20.22
C LYS A 211 45.21 12.53 -21.07
N VAL A 212 44.69 11.33 -21.38
CA VAL A 212 45.33 10.39 -22.29
C VAL A 212 45.32 10.93 -23.73
N ILE A 213 44.19 11.49 -24.18
CA ILE A 213 44.09 12.08 -25.54
C ILE A 213 44.96 13.32 -25.67
N ASP A 214 45.00 14.17 -24.67
CA ASP A 214 45.81 15.39 -24.64
C ASP A 214 47.33 15.11 -24.51
N GLY A 215 47.70 13.82 -24.19
CA GLY A 215 49.11 13.40 -24.07
C GLY A 215 49.73 13.58 -22.68
N ASP A 216 48.95 14.06 -21.67
CA ASP A 216 49.39 14.23 -20.29
C ASP A 216 49.70 12.87 -19.62
N ILE A 217 48.98 11.83 -20.00
CA ILE A 217 49.16 10.45 -19.53
C ILE A 217 49.48 9.56 -20.73
N THR A 218 50.69 8.92 -20.73
CA THR A 218 51.12 8.00 -21.78
C THR A 218 50.96 6.56 -21.34
N ILE A 219 50.13 5.75 -22.03
CA ILE A 219 49.87 4.35 -21.73
C ILE A 219 50.94 3.42 -22.30
N ALA A 220 51.42 3.70 -23.53
CA ALA A 220 52.32 2.83 -24.24
C ALA A 220 53.67 2.67 -23.53
N GLY A 221 54.16 1.43 -23.44
CA GLY A 221 55.49 1.10 -22.91
C GLY A 221 55.59 1.12 -21.38
N LYS A 222 54.48 1.32 -20.64
CA LYS A 222 54.47 1.34 -19.17
C LYS A 222 53.86 0.04 -18.63
N THR A 223 54.35 -0.40 -17.48
CA THR A 223 53.70 -1.46 -16.70
C THR A 223 52.44 -0.87 -16.00
N ARG A 224 51.47 -1.75 -15.71
CA ARG A 224 50.24 -1.34 -14.99
C ARG A 224 50.56 -0.61 -13.69
N ALA A 225 51.53 -1.10 -12.91
CA ALA A 225 51.92 -0.49 -11.63
C ALA A 225 52.43 0.95 -11.82
N LYS A 226 53.30 1.17 -12.78
CA LYS A 226 53.82 2.53 -13.09
C LYS A 226 52.72 3.47 -13.59
N LEU A 227 51.77 2.96 -14.37
CA LEU A 227 50.65 3.77 -14.85
C LEU A 227 49.72 4.15 -13.71
N VAL A 228 49.46 3.25 -12.75
CA VAL A 228 48.66 3.55 -11.55
C VAL A 228 49.34 4.61 -10.71
N GLU A 229 50.67 4.54 -10.50
CA GLU A 229 51.43 5.57 -9.79
C GLU A 229 51.36 6.94 -10.48
N GLU A 230 51.51 7.00 -11.78
CA GLU A 230 51.38 8.24 -12.55
C GLU A 230 49.96 8.84 -12.48
N VAL A 231 48.91 8.00 -12.55
CA VAL A 231 47.54 8.45 -12.41
C VAL A 231 47.25 8.96 -10.99
N LYS A 232 47.91 8.42 -9.96
CA LYS A 232 47.78 8.89 -8.59
C LYS A 232 48.42 10.26 -8.36
N GLU A 233 49.34 10.71 -9.21
CA GLU A 233 49.92 12.07 -9.14
C GLU A 233 48.86 13.15 -9.43
N PHE A 234 47.77 12.78 -10.10
CA PHE A 234 46.64 13.70 -10.33
C PHE A 234 45.63 13.52 -9.19
N ASP A 235 45.56 14.48 -8.28
CA ASP A 235 44.65 14.47 -7.11
C ASP A 235 43.21 14.10 -7.47
N GLU A 236 42.72 14.60 -8.62
CA GLU A 236 41.36 14.36 -9.11
C GLU A 236 41.10 12.93 -9.63
N LEU A 237 42.11 12.11 -9.81
CA LEU A 237 42.07 10.74 -10.33
C LEU A 237 42.59 9.73 -9.31
N ALA A 238 43.30 10.17 -8.28
CA ALA A 238 44.05 9.32 -7.35
C ALA A 238 43.20 8.23 -6.72
N ASP A 239 42.01 8.56 -6.23
CA ASP A 239 41.08 7.62 -5.56
C ASP A 239 40.58 6.51 -6.49
N TYR A 240 40.59 6.76 -7.79
CA TYR A 240 40.07 5.84 -8.80
C TYR A 240 41.14 5.23 -9.71
N ALA A 241 42.43 5.48 -9.46
CA ALA A 241 43.54 5.11 -10.33
C ALA A 241 43.51 3.62 -10.77
N GLU A 242 43.28 2.71 -9.85
CA GLU A 242 43.16 1.26 -10.12
C GLU A 242 42.03 0.93 -11.11
N LYS A 243 40.86 1.57 -10.91
CA LYS A 243 39.67 1.39 -11.78
C LYS A 243 39.89 2.00 -13.16
N LEU A 244 40.54 3.15 -13.21
CA LEU A 244 40.80 3.89 -14.46
C LEU A 244 41.80 3.12 -15.34
N VAL A 245 42.90 2.63 -14.77
CA VAL A 245 43.92 1.85 -15.50
C VAL A 245 43.38 0.49 -15.95
N SER A 246 42.33 -0.05 -15.34
CA SER A 246 41.66 -1.27 -15.79
C SER A 246 40.64 -1.09 -16.91
N MET A 247 40.42 0.14 -17.37
CA MET A 247 39.51 0.42 -18.50
C MET A 247 40.04 -0.19 -19.81
N ASN A 248 39.10 -0.63 -20.66
CA ASN A 248 39.47 -1.19 -21.98
C ASN A 248 40.00 -0.09 -22.87
N ILE A 249 41.05 -0.37 -23.64
CA ILE A 249 41.71 0.57 -24.55
C ILE A 249 40.76 1.12 -25.63
N TYR A 250 39.72 0.38 -25.99
CA TYR A 250 38.67 0.86 -26.91
C TYR A 250 37.87 2.05 -26.40
N HIS A 251 37.89 2.33 -25.09
CA HIS A 251 37.26 3.51 -24.50
C HIS A 251 38.12 4.77 -24.61
N ILE A 252 39.35 4.70 -25.13
CA ILE A 252 40.27 5.85 -25.26
C ILE A 252 40.12 6.46 -26.65
N THR A 253 38.92 6.90 -26.97
CA THR A 253 38.61 7.60 -28.22
C THR A 253 37.88 8.94 -27.92
N SER A 254 37.99 9.91 -28.85
CA SER A 254 37.34 11.18 -28.67
C SER A 254 35.81 11.11 -28.57
N ASP A 255 35.19 10.14 -29.25
CA ASP A 255 33.75 9.94 -29.21
C ASP A 255 33.32 9.34 -27.88
N GLU A 256 34.10 8.39 -27.33
CA GLU A 256 33.85 7.83 -26.01
C GLU A 256 34.09 8.86 -24.90
N ALA A 257 35.09 9.75 -25.05
CA ALA A 257 35.29 10.85 -24.13
C ALA A 257 34.04 11.76 -24.03
N LYS A 258 33.36 12.03 -25.16
CA LYS A 258 32.12 12.80 -25.18
C LYS A 258 30.98 12.09 -24.47
N LYS A 259 30.81 10.79 -24.70
CA LYS A 259 29.79 9.96 -24.04
C LYS A 259 29.99 9.95 -22.53
N LEU A 260 31.22 9.72 -22.06
CA LEU A 260 31.53 9.72 -20.65
C LEU A 260 31.37 11.09 -19.99
N ALA A 261 31.63 12.17 -20.72
CA ALA A 261 31.35 13.53 -20.26
C ALA A 261 29.82 13.74 -20.08
N GLU A 262 29.01 13.21 -21.00
CA GLU A 262 27.55 13.26 -20.93
C GLU A 262 27.01 12.38 -19.78
N GLU A 263 27.57 11.18 -19.60
CA GLU A 263 27.27 10.32 -18.47
C GLU A 263 27.59 11.02 -17.14
N ALA A 264 28.75 11.67 -17.03
CA ALA A 264 29.11 12.43 -15.84
C ALA A 264 28.13 13.58 -15.55
N ARG A 265 27.61 14.27 -16.59
CA ARG A 265 26.56 15.29 -16.44
C ARG A 265 25.27 14.68 -15.89
N THR A 266 24.81 13.59 -16.49
CA THR A 266 23.61 12.88 -16.05
C THR A 266 23.74 12.44 -14.59
N LYS A 267 24.90 11.88 -14.19
CA LYS A 267 25.16 11.49 -12.80
C LYS A 267 25.22 12.66 -11.85
N ARG A 268 25.75 13.81 -12.28
CA ARG A 268 25.72 15.04 -11.52
C ARG A 268 24.28 15.51 -11.28
N ASP A 269 23.46 15.53 -12.33
CA ASP A 269 22.08 16.00 -12.24
C ASP A 269 21.23 15.08 -11.35
N GLU A 270 21.49 13.74 -11.39
CA GLU A 270 20.91 12.77 -10.48
C GLU A 270 21.33 13.04 -9.02
N HIS A 271 22.62 13.32 -8.77
CA HIS A 271 23.11 13.65 -7.45
C HIS A 271 22.51 14.95 -6.91
N GLU A 272 22.46 16.01 -7.73
CA GLU A 272 21.86 17.29 -7.34
C GLU A 272 20.36 17.15 -7.04
N TYR A 273 19.66 16.30 -7.80
CA TYR A 273 18.27 15.97 -7.50
C TYR A 273 18.11 15.40 -6.07
N TRP A 274 18.92 14.40 -5.70
CA TRP A 274 18.84 13.79 -4.37
C TRP A 274 19.27 14.73 -3.24
N LYS A 275 20.15 15.69 -3.51
CA LYS A 275 20.53 16.74 -2.55
C LYS A 275 19.43 17.78 -2.32
N GLN A 276 18.59 18.02 -3.31
CA GLN A 276 17.58 19.07 -3.27
C GLN A 276 16.20 18.54 -2.87
N THR A 277 15.95 17.23 -3.03
CA THR A 277 14.67 16.62 -2.69
C THR A 277 14.48 16.55 -1.17
N ASP A 278 13.24 16.35 -0.74
CA ASP A 278 12.86 16.19 0.65
C ASP A 278 11.97 14.94 0.88
N VAL A 279 11.81 14.59 2.16
CA VAL A 279 11.03 13.44 2.60
C VAL A 279 9.59 13.49 2.10
N LYS A 280 8.97 14.67 2.10
CA LYS A 280 7.59 14.84 1.69
C LYS A 280 7.43 14.58 0.19
N THR A 281 8.31 15.15 -0.62
CA THR A 281 8.31 14.99 -2.07
C THR A 281 8.50 13.53 -2.47
N GLU A 282 9.49 12.86 -1.89
CA GLU A 282 9.77 11.45 -2.20
C GLU A 282 8.66 10.50 -1.72
N TYR A 283 8.06 10.78 -0.55
CA TYR A 283 6.96 9.96 -0.07
C TYR A 283 5.68 10.18 -0.89
N LEU A 284 5.40 11.40 -1.37
CA LEU A 284 4.28 11.65 -2.28
C LEU A 284 4.44 10.90 -3.61
N LYS A 285 5.65 10.85 -4.17
CA LYS A 285 5.94 10.03 -5.37
C LYS A 285 5.66 8.55 -5.14
N ASP A 286 6.14 8.00 -4.01
CA ASP A 286 5.82 6.60 -3.64
C ASP A 286 4.29 6.38 -3.59
N LEU A 287 3.53 7.34 -3.07
CA LEU A 287 2.08 7.24 -2.98
C LEU A 287 1.38 7.33 -4.34
N GLU A 288 1.93 8.06 -5.30
CA GLU A 288 1.38 8.15 -6.67
C GLU A 288 1.47 6.81 -7.42
N GLU A 289 2.47 5.98 -7.12
CA GLU A 289 2.63 4.65 -7.71
C GLU A 289 1.53 3.66 -7.28
N ILE A 290 0.84 3.93 -6.17
CA ILE A 290 -0.29 3.11 -5.71
C ILE A 290 -1.54 3.44 -6.55
N LYS A 291 -1.96 2.47 -7.35
CA LYS A 291 -3.16 2.51 -8.20
C LYS A 291 -4.43 2.18 -7.42
#